data_e3398dbab19dadead6f1443493ff0445
#
_entry.id   e3398dbab19dadead6f1443493ff0445
#
_cell.length_a   1.000
_cell.length_b   1.000
_cell.length_c   1.000
_cell.angle_alpha   90.00
_cell.angle_beta   90.00
_cell.angle_gamma   90.00
#
_symmetry.space_group_name_H-M   'P 1'
#
loop_
_entity.id
_entity.type
_entity.pdbx_description
1 polymer ?
#
loop_
_entity_poly.entity_id
_entity_poly.type
_entity_poly.pdbx_seq_one_letter_code
_entity_poly.pdbx_strand_id
1 'polypeptide(L)'
;MTALATTEATRRLVAFYENLAAADVARMGDLYAPDATFRDPFNEVRGVEAIQRIFRDMFEHLAECRFRISDTVVDERGALLTWDFTFRIRRFRPEVEQCIHGASHLRFDAAGRVNYHRDYWDAAEELYAKLPLIGPVIRWLRRRMG
;
A
#
# COMPACT_ATOMS: atom_id res chain seq x y z
N MET A 1 1.90 -21.00 10.08
CA MET A 1 0.45 -20.95 9.73
C MET A 1 0.17 -21.92 8.61
N THR A 2 -1.02 -22.49 8.57
CA THR A 2 -1.47 -23.29 7.42
C THR A 2 -1.85 -22.38 6.25
N ALA A 3 -1.85 -22.92 5.04
CA ALA A 3 -2.31 -22.16 3.87
C ALA A 3 -3.77 -21.67 4.04
N LEU A 4 -4.63 -22.48 4.69
CA LEU A 4 -6.01 -22.10 4.96
C LEU A 4 -6.10 -20.90 5.92
N ALA A 5 -5.32 -20.92 6.98
CA ALA A 5 -5.27 -19.81 7.95
C ALA A 5 -4.71 -18.54 7.32
N THR A 6 -3.70 -18.66 6.46
CA THR A 6 -3.13 -17.55 5.70
C THR A 6 -4.16 -16.97 4.72
N THR A 7 -4.93 -17.84 4.06
CA THR A 7 -6.00 -17.42 3.14
C THR A 7 -7.07 -16.60 3.89
N GLU A 8 -7.47 -17.04 5.07
CA GLU A 8 -8.47 -16.31 5.87
C GLU A 8 -7.94 -14.97 6.37
N ALA A 9 -6.69 -14.93 6.85
CA ALA A 9 -6.04 -13.69 7.26
C ALA A 9 -5.93 -12.70 6.10
N THR A 10 -5.56 -13.21 4.91
CA THR A 10 -5.47 -12.41 3.69
C THR A 10 -6.83 -11.85 3.29
N ARG A 11 -7.88 -12.65 3.35
CA ARG A 11 -9.24 -12.20 3.02
C ARG A 11 -9.68 -11.04 3.91
N ARG A 12 -9.44 -11.11 5.21
CA ARG A 12 -9.76 -10.03 6.15
C ARG A 12 -9.00 -8.76 5.81
N LEU A 13 -7.73 -8.89 5.49
CA LEU A 13 -6.90 -7.74 5.12
C LEU A 13 -7.36 -7.09 3.82
N VAL A 14 -7.67 -7.89 2.80
CA VAL A 14 -8.20 -7.39 1.51
C VAL A 14 -9.49 -6.63 1.74
N ALA A 15 -10.43 -7.20 2.50
CA ALA A 15 -11.70 -6.53 2.82
C ALA A 15 -11.48 -5.21 3.54
N PHE A 16 -10.52 -5.15 4.47
CA PHE A 16 -10.16 -3.92 5.17
C PHE A 16 -9.66 -2.85 4.20
N TYR A 17 -8.71 -3.19 3.32
CA TYR A 17 -8.16 -2.21 2.37
C TYR A 17 -9.16 -1.77 1.32
N GLU A 18 -9.99 -2.66 0.81
CA GLU A 18 -11.00 -2.29 -0.20
C GLU A 18 -12.12 -1.40 0.36
N ASN A 19 -12.29 -1.37 1.68
CA ASN A 19 -13.27 -0.53 2.36
C ASN A 19 -12.64 0.56 3.24
N LEU A 20 -11.34 0.79 3.10
CA LEU A 20 -10.58 1.66 3.99
C LEU A 20 -11.03 3.12 3.87
N ALA A 21 -11.42 3.69 5.01
CA ALA A 21 -11.69 5.10 5.20
C ALA A 21 -10.78 5.66 6.32
N ALA A 22 -10.67 6.97 6.42
CA ALA A 22 -9.78 7.61 7.40
C ALA A 22 -10.04 7.13 8.84
N ALA A 23 -11.31 6.93 9.21
CA ALA A 23 -11.69 6.46 10.55
C ALA A 23 -11.21 5.04 10.85
N ASP A 24 -11.00 4.22 9.82
CA ASP A 24 -10.58 2.82 9.97
C ASP A 24 -9.11 2.68 10.37
N VAL A 25 -8.30 3.72 10.16
CA VAL A 25 -6.87 3.71 10.51
C VAL A 25 -6.66 3.40 11.99
N ALA A 26 -7.56 3.87 12.86
CA ALA A 26 -7.52 3.59 14.29
C ALA A 26 -7.65 2.08 14.62
N ARG A 27 -8.24 1.28 13.72
CA ARG A 27 -8.45 -0.16 13.89
C ARG A 27 -7.35 -1.04 13.26
N MET A 28 -6.29 -0.43 12.73
CA MET A 28 -5.21 -1.21 12.09
C MET A 28 -4.53 -2.17 13.06
N GLY A 29 -4.57 -1.90 14.37
CA GLY A 29 -4.07 -2.82 15.40
C GLY A 29 -4.81 -4.16 15.47
N ASP A 30 -6.02 -4.26 14.91
CA ASP A 30 -6.75 -5.51 14.81
C ASP A 30 -6.19 -6.41 13.71
N LEU A 31 -5.52 -5.82 12.71
CA LEU A 31 -5.01 -6.50 11.51
C LEU A 31 -3.48 -6.61 11.49
N TYR A 32 -2.79 -5.71 12.17
CA TYR A 32 -1.32 -5.66 12.21
C TYR A 32 -0.81 -6.03 13.61
N ALA A 33 0.26 -6.82 13.62
CA ALA A 33 0.96 -7.11 14.88
C ALA A 33 1.54 -5.83 15.47
N PRO A 34 1.67 -5.72 16.81
CA PRO A 34 2.20 -4.52 17.44
C PRO A 34 3.57 -4.08 16.92
N ASP A 35 4.41 -5.03 16.53
CA ASP A 35 5.78 -4.81 16.03
C ASP A 35 5.93 -5.04 14.53
N ALA A 36 4.82 -5.00 13.78
CA ALA A 36 4.82 -5.21 12.33
C ALA A 36 5.78 -4.28 11.62
N THR A 37 6.45 -4.78 10.58
CA THR A 37 7.28 -3.96 9.70
C THR A 37 6.51 -3.59 8.45
N PHE A 38 6.72 -2.36 7.98
CA PHE A 38 6.12 -1.83 6.76
C PHE A 38 7.18 -1.11 5.95
N ARG A 39 7.20 -1.38 4.65
CA ARG A 39 8.07 -0.69 3.70
C ARG A 39 7.32 -0.36 2.42
N ASP A 40 7.56 0.83 1.89
CA ASP A 40 7.16 1.24 0.55
C ASP A 40 8.31 2.05 -0.08
N PRO A 41 8.16 2.63 -1.30
CA PRO A 41 9.23 3.41 -1.92
C PRO A 41 9.72 4.62 -1.11
N PHE A 42 8.95 5.12 -0.15
CA PHE A 42 9.26 6.32 0.62
C PHE A 42 9.47 6.04 2.11
N ASN A 43 8.96 4.93 2.62
CA ASN A 43 8.90 4.66 4.05
C ASN A 43 9.49 3.30 4.40
N GLU A 44 10.12 3.22 5.56
CA GLU A 44 10.50 1.97 6.19
C GLU A 44 10.33 2.15 7.69
N VAL A 45 9.32 1.53 8.27
CA VAL A 45 8.95 1.72 9.67
C VAL A 45 8.65 0.39 10.37
N ARG A 46 8.68 0.41 11.68
CA ARG A 46 8.31 -0.71 12.54
C ARG A 46 7.32 -0.24 13.60
N GLY A 47 6.30 -1.07 13.81
CA GLY A 47 5.26 -0.84 14.80
C GLY A 47 3.98 -0.31 14.18
N VAL A 48 2.85 -0.78 14.71
CA VAL A 48 1.52 -0.43 14.19
C VAL A 48 1.24 1.06 14.28
N GLU A 49 1.73 1.74 15.32
CA GLU A 49 1.54 3.19 15.46
C GLU A 49 2.24 3.98 14.35
N ALA A 50 3.46 3.56 13.97
CA ALA A 50 4.19 4.19 12.87
C ALA A 50 3.50 3.94 11.53
N ILE A 51 2.94 2.74 11.32
CA ILE A 51 2.16 2.40 10.14
C ILE A 51 0.89 3.25 10.07
N GLN A 52 0.16 3.38 11.18
CA GLN A 52 -1.03 4.21 11.26
C GLN A 52 -0.74 5.67 10.90
N ARG A 53 0.42 6.18 11.31
CA ARG A 53 0.85 7.55 10.99
C ARG A 53 1.01 7.76 9.50
N ILE A 54 1.58 6.79 8.79
CA ILE A 54 1.70 6.81 7.32
C ILE A 54 0.32 6.91 6.67
N PHE A 55 -0.65 6.11 7.12
CA PHE A 55 -2.00 6.12 6.55
C PHE A 55 -2.80 7.37 6.93
N ARG A 56 -2.59 7.94 8.13
CA ARG A 56 -3.18 9.24 8.49
C ARG A 56 -2.67 10.35 7.57
N ASP A 57 -1.36 10.40 7.34
CA ASP A 57 -0.76 11.37 6.42
C ASP A 57 -1.30 11.21 4.99
N MET A 58 -1.49 9.96 4.55
CA MET A 58 -2.10 9.68 3.25
C MET A 58 -3.49 10.31 3.15
N PHE A 59 -4.37 10.09 4.12
CA PHE A 59 -5.72 10.65 4.11
C PHE A 59 -5.76 12.17 4.29
N GLU A 60 -4.75 12.75 4.92
CA GLU A 60 -4.63 14.19 5.05
C GLU A 60 -4.30 14.85 3.69
N HIS A 61 -3.43 14.24 2.91
CA HIS A 61 -2.95 14.82 1.65
C HIS A 61 -3.73 14.37 0.42
N LEU A 62 -4.40 13.22 0.48
CA LEU A 62 -5.11 12.62 -0.63
C LEU A 62 -6.61 12.54 -0.36
N ALA A 63 -7.40 12.67 -1.42
CA ALA A 63 -8.86 12.54 -1.39
C ALA A 63 -9.31 11.37 -2.25
N GLU A 64 -10.50 10.87 -1.97
CA GLU A 64 -11.14 9.79 -2.74
C GLU A 64 -10.21 8.57 -2.90
N CYS A 65 -9.51 8.22 -1.81
CA CYS A 65 -8.59 7.08 -1.79
C CYS A 65 -9.36 5.77 -1.92
N ARG A 66 -8.94 4.95 -2.88
CA ARG A 66 -9.55 3.64 -3.10
C ARG A 66 -8.49 2.61 -3.49
N PHE A 67 -8.48 1.49 -2.78
CA PHE A 67 -7.70 0.31 -3.14
C PHE A 67 -8.60 -0.72 -3.79
N ARG A 68 -8.15 -1.27 -4.92
CA ARG A 68 -8.80 -2.39 -5.58
C ARG A 68 -7.76 -3.50 -5.78
N ILE A 69 -8.00 -4.63 -5.15
CA ILE A 69 -7.13 -5.81 -5.24
C ILE A 69 -7.54 -6.60 -6.49
N SER A 70 -6.58 -6.83 -7.40
CA SER A 70 -6.83 -7.58 -8.63
C SER A 70 -6.51 -9.06 -8.51
N ASP A 71 -5.31 -9.40 -8.03
CA ASP A 71 -4.87 -10.78 -7.89
C ASP A 71 -4.38 -11.06 -6.49
N THR A 72 -4.56 -12.30 -6.05
CA THR A 72 -4.11 -12.77 -4.74
C THR A 72 -3.50 -14.15 -4.88
N VAL A 73 -2.23 -14.29 -4.45
CA VAL A 73 -1.52 -15.57 -4.38
C VAL A 73 -1.17 -15.82 -2.92
N VAL A 74 -1.58 -16.96 -2.39
CA VAL A 74 -1.45 -17.29 -0.96
C VAL A 74 -0.88 -18.69 -0.80
N ASP A 75 0.07 -18.82 0.12
CA ASP A 75 0.52 -20.12 0.64
C ASP A 75 0.76 -20.02 2.16
N GLU A 76 1.36 -21.06 2.76
CA GLU A 76 1.63 -21.08 4.19
C GLU A 76 2.68 -20.03 4.63
N ARG A 77 3.42 -19.42 3.70
CA ARG A 77 4.45 -18.42 4.01
C ARG A 77 3.89 -17.00 4.03
N GLY A 78 2.76 -16.75 3.35
CA GLY A 78 2.16 -15.42 3.29
C GLY A 78 1.35 -15.21 2.03
N ALA A 79 1.25 -13.95 1.60
CA ALA A 79 0.46 -13.56 0.45
C ALA A 79 1.17 -12.55 -0.43
N LEU A 80 0.90 -12.61 -1.72
CA LEU A 80 1.23 -11.59 -2.69
C LEU A 80 -0.07 -11.06 -3.27
N LEU A 81 -0.24 -9.75 -3.24
CA LEU A 81 -1.41 -9.06 -3.80
C LEU A 81 -0.95 -8.14 -4.92
N THR A 82 -1.76 -8.02 -5.97
CA THR A 82 -1.63 -6.90 -6.92
C THR A 82 -2.83 -5.99 -6.75
N TRP A 83 -2.63 -4.69 -6.93
CA TRP A 83 -3.68 -3.72 -6.67
C TRP A 83 -3.54 -2.46 -7.51
N ASP A 84 -4.66 -1.77 -7.65
CA ASP A 84 -4.74 -0.39 -8.13
C ASP A 84 -5.13 0.50 -6.96
N PHE A 85 -4.38 1.58 -6.78
CA PHE A 85 -4.70 2.63 -5.82
C PHE A 85 -5.06 3.90 -6.57
N THR A 86 -6.32 4.31 -6.48
CA THR A 86 -6.80 5.54 -7.10
C THR A 86 -7.03 6.60 -6.03
N PHE A 87 -6.72 7.84 -6.37
CA PHE A 87 -6.81 8.98 -5.44
C PHE A 87 -6.75 10.30 -6.18
N ARG A 88 -7.01 11.39 -5.45
CA ARG A 88 -6.79 12.76 -5.90
C ARG A 88 -5.84 13.44 -4.93
N ILE A 89 -4.91 14.26 -5.45
CA ILE A 89 -3.98 15.02 -4.61
C ILE A 89 -4.67 16.34 -4.26
N ARG A 90 -4.94 16.59 -2.96
CA ARG A 90 -5.75 17.74 -2.52
C ARG A 90 -5.16 19.07 -2.94
N ARG A 91 -3.84 19.22 -2.94
CA ARG A 91 -3.14 20.49 -3.19
C ARG A 91 -2.45 20.54 -4.54
N PHE A 92 -2.69 19.57 -5.42
CA PHE A 92 -2.08 19.53 -6.74
C PHE A 92 -3.04 18.88 -7.74
N ARG A 93 -3.63 19.70 -8.62
CA ARG A 93 -4.55 19.24 -9.65
C ARG A 93 -5.62 18.28 -9.09
N PRO A 94 -6.43 18.73 -8.10
CA PRO A 94 -7.38 17.86 -7.41
C PRO A 94 -8.50 17.33 -8.32
N GLU A 95 -8.70 17.95 -9.50
CA GLU A 95 -9.64 17.51 -10.51
C GLU A 95 -9.17 16.28 -11.29
N VAL A 96 -7.89 15.89 -11.17
CA VAL A 96 -7.30 14.75 -11.88
C VAL A 96 -7.24 13.56 -10.94
N GLU A 97 -7.87 12.46 -11.33
CA GLU A 97 -7.72 11.19 -10.63
C GLU A 97 -6.36 10.57 -10.98
N GLN A 98 -5.62 10.20 -9.95
CA GLN A 98 -4.35 9.50 -10.08
C GLN A 98 -4.57 7.99 -9.86
N CYS A 99 -3.73 7.17 -10.48
CA CYS A 99 -3.73 5.72 -10.26
C CYS A 99 -2.30 5.22 -10.12
N ILE A 100 -2.05 4.44 -9.08
CA ILE A 100 -0.79 3.71 -8.87
C ILE A 100 -1.10 2.22 -8.94
N HIS A 101 -0.35 1.51 -9.78
CA HIS A 101 -0.36 0.06 -9.85
C HIS A 101 0.77 -0.50 -8.99
N GLY A 102 0.46 -1.43 -8.13
CA GLY A 102 1.46 -1.99 -7.24
C GLY A 102 1.17 -3.42 -6.80
N ALA A 103 2.07 -3.92 -5.98
CA ALA A 103 1.97 -5.23 -5.38
C ALA A 103 2.42 -5.16 -3.92
N SER A 104 1.84 -6.01 -3.08
CA SER A 104 2.22 -6.14 -1.68
C SER A 104 2.68 -7.55 -1.38
N HIS A 105 3.77 -7.66 -0.64
CA HIS A 105 4.22 -8.91 -0.04
C HIS A 105 3.87 -8.88 1.45
N LEU A 106 3.12 -9.88 1.89
CA LEU A 106 2.58 -9.95 3.25
C LEU A 106 3.01 -11.23 3.94
N ARG A 107 3.32 -11.13 5.22
CA ARG A 107 3.47 -12.27 6.12
C ARG A 107 2.63 -12.04 7.37
N PHE A 108 2.20 -13.12 8.00
CA PHE A 108 1.30 -13.09 9.16
C PHE A 108 1.93 -13.78 10.35
N ASP A 109 1.59 -13.34 11.56
CA ASP A 109 1.92 -14.04 12.78
C ASP A 109 0.94 -15.21 13.04
N ALA A 110 1.17 -15.95 14.12
CA ALA A 110 0.32 -17.11 14.48
C ALA A 110 -1.14 -16.70 14.79
N ALA A 111 -1.37 -15.43 15.16
CA ALA A 111 -2.71 -14.90 15.42
C ALA A 111 -3.41 -14.39 14.15
N GLY A 112 -2.76 -14.47 12.99
CA GLY A 112 -3.30 -14.02 11.72
C GLY A 112 -3.19 -12.51 11.49
N ARG A 113 -2.34 -11.82 12.27
CA ARG A 113 -2.07 -10.40 12.05
C ARG A 113 -0.83 -10.22 11.19
N VAL A 114 -0.85 -9.19 10.35
CA VAL A 114 0.30 -8.85 9.51
C VAL A 114 1.50 -8.50 10.39
N ASN A 115 2.61 -9.20 10.21
CA ASN A 115 3.88 -8.86 10.85
C ASN A 115 4.91 -8.33 9.85
N TYR A 116 4.69 -8.52 8.55
CA TYR A 116 5.52 -8.02 7.48
C TYR A 116 4.64 -7.55 6.33
N HIS A 117 4.85 -6.29 5.88
CA HIS A 117 4.15 -5.70 4.74
C HIS A 117 5.15 -4.89 3.93
N ARG A 118 5.36 -5.27 2.69
CA ARG A 118 6.17 -4.49 1.76
C ARG A 118 5.41 -4.23 0.48
N ASP A 119 5.29 -2.95 0.12
CA ASP A 119 4.70 -2.50 -1.13
C ASP A 119 5.79 -2.29 -2.18
N TYR A 120 5.54 -2.81 -3.37
CA TYR A 120 6.37 -2.64 -4.53
C TYR A 120 5.58 -1.87 -5.58
N TRP A 121 6.02 -0.67 -5.90
CA TRP A 121 5.50 0.09 -7.03
C TRP A 121 6.57 1.05 -7.51
N ASP A 122 6.52 1.38 -8.81
CA ASP A 122 7.53 2.22 -9.45
C ASP A 122 7.17 3.70 -9.23
N ALA A 123 7.79 4.31 -8.22
CA ALA A 123 7.57 5.72 -7.91
C ALA A 123 8.00 6.64 -9.07
N ALA A 124 9.02 6.27 -9.83
CA ALA A 124 9.47 7.05 -10.97
C ALA A 124 8.44 7.04 -12.10
N GLU A 125 7.85 5.89 -12.39
CA GLU A 125 6.82 5.77 -13.42
C GLU A 125 5.47 6.29 -12.97
N GLU A 126 5.02 5.86 -11.79
CA GLU A 126 3.65 6.08 -11.34
C GLU A 126 3.42 7.48 -10.77
N LEU A 127 4.46 8.13 -10.26
CA LEU A 127 4.34 9.43 -9.62
C LEU A 127 5.26 10.49 -10.22
N TYR A 128 6.57 10.32 -10.13
CA TYR A 128 7.53 11.37 -10.50
C TYR A 128 7.50 11.72 -11.98
N ALA A 129 7.29 10.75 -12.87
CA ALA A 129 7.19 11.00 -14.31
C ALA A 129 5.99 11.86 -14.70
N LYS A 130 4.99 11.96 -13.83
CA LYS A 130 3.76 12.74 -14.03
C LYS A 130 3.87 14.17 -13.49
N LEU A 131 4.92 14.48 -12.71
CA LEU A 131 5.13 15.83 -12.16
C LEU A 131 5.82 16.73 -13.18
N PRO A 132 5.42 18.04 -13.29
CA PRO A 132 5.91 18.94 -14.32
C PRO A 132 7.41 19.21 -14.28
N LEU A 133 7.99 19.33 -13.08
CA LEU A 133 9.40 19.67 -12.90
C LEU A 133 10.33 18.46 -12.84
N ILE A 134 9.86 17.35 -12.24
CA ILE A 134 10.66 16.13 -12.03
C ILE A 134 10.42 15.13 -13.15
N GLY A 135 9.19 15.07 -13.67
CA GLY A 135 8.79 14.13 -14.70
C GLY A 135 9.72 14.05 -15.91
N PRO A 136 10.11 15.20 -16.54
CA PRO A 136 11.04 15.18 -17.68
C PRO A 136 12.40 14.56 -17.36
N VAL A 137 12.96 14.83 -16.18
CA VAL A 137 14.24 14.27 -15.74
C VAL A 137 14.14 12.77 -15.55
N ILE A 138 13.09 12.31 -14.89
CA ILE A 138 12.85 10.87 -14.67
C ILE A 138 12.62 10.15 -16.00
N ARG A 139 11.83 10.72 -16.92
CA ARG A 139 11.64 10.14 -18.26
C ARG A 139 12.94 10.06 -19.06
N TRP A 140 13.78 11.09 -18.93
CA TRP A 140 15.09 11.12 -19.59
C TRP A 140 16.01 9.99 -19.04
N LEU A 141 16.08 9.84 -17.71
CA LEU A 141 16.86 8.77 -17.06
C LEU A 141 16.38 7.38 -17.51
N ARG A 142 15.07 7.17 -17.55
CA ARG A 142 14.49 5.91 -17.99
C ARG A 142 14.92 5.56 -19.44
N ARG A 143 14.90 6.52 -20.32
CA ARG A 143 15.34 6.31 -21.72
C ARG A 143 16.83 5.98 -21.84
N ARG A 144 17.63 6.47 -20.88
CA ARG A 144 19.10 6.23 -20.87
C ARG A 144 19.46 4.85 -20.34
N MET A 145 18.68 4.33 -19.42
CA MET A 145 18.95 3.08 -18.71
C MET A 145 18.21 1.87 -19.31
N GLY A 146 17.27 2.12 -20.20
CA GLY A 146 16.45 1.09 -20.86
C GLY A 146 17.00 0.72 -22.27
#